data_4fd32814db1e94309281c887ca88ed99
#
_entry.id   4fd32814db1e94309281c887ca88ed99
#
_cell.length_a   1.000
_cell.length_b   1.000
_cell.length_c   1.000
_cell.angle_alpha   90.00
_cell.angle_beta   90.00
_cell.angle_gamma   90.00
#
_symmetry.space_group_name_H-M   'P 1'
#
loop_
_entity.id
_entity.type
_entity.pdbx_description
1 polymer ?
#
loop_
_entity_poly.entity_id
_entity_poly.type
_entity_poly.pdbx_seq_one_letter_code
_entity_poly.pdbx_strand_id
1 'polypeptide(L)'
;VTQQLKTQLTLTINGEPVSVRGISPAMTLLEYLRLSGRAGTKEGCGDGDCGACTVALIGEGADGKPHYQAVNSCLIPLGSVAGRQVYTADGIAQCRIPKSPLVKEPVTLDQLHPVQAAMVETGGSQCGYCTPGFIMSLFAAYYNGGPDDLSVEGNLCRCTGYIPIRRAAAMVAAETPQDSFSEQLVSASTELSPLAYMGHEEQFYRPDSLAEVLELLQQNPNATLVAGATDLGLEMSWHRQHYPILISLEAVTELKQVQDAADFVEIGAAVPLSHIETNLHGIFPSMDEMIHWFAARQV
;
A
#
# COMPACT_ATOMS: atom_id res chain seq x y z
N VAL A 1 -21.58 -14.20 -15.60
CA VAL A 1 -20.85 -15.45 -15.22
C VAL A 1 -20.60 -15.39 -13.72
N THR A 2 -21.35 -16.17 -12.92
CA THR A 2 -21.20 -16.17 -11.45
C THR A 2 -19.84 -16.78 -11.11
N GLN A 3 -18.87 -15.96 -10.69
CA GLN A 3 -17.59 -16.46 -10.22
C GLN A 3 -17.82 -17.39 -9.02
N GLN A 4 -17.18 -18.56 -9.03
CA GLN A 4 -17.28 -19.50 -7.91
C GLN A 4 -16.55 -18.93 -6.69
N LEU A 5 -17.26 -18.74 -5.57
CA LEU A 5 -16.68 -18.30 -4.30
C LEU A 5 -15.58 -19.26 -3.85
N LYS A 6 -14.37 -18.74 -3.74
CA LYS A 6 -13.21 -19.44 -3.18
C LYS A 6 -13.19 -19.25 -1.66
N THR A 7 -12.73 -20.24 -0.93
CA THR A 7 -12.53 -20.17 0.53
C THR A 7 -11.07 -19.86 0.89
N GLN A 8 -10.26 -19.54 -0.11
CA GLN A 8 -8.84 -19.23 0.02
C GLN A 8 -8.49 -18.05 -0.88
N LEU A 9 -7.78 -17.07 -0.34
CA LEU A 9 -7.06 -16.05 -1.08
C LEU A 9 -5.55 -16.23 -0.91
N THR A 10 -4.79 -15.73 -1.86
CA THR A 10 -3.31 -15.79 -1.86
C THR A 10 -2.75 -14.40 -2.07
N LEU A 11 -1.62 -14.13 -1.43
CA LEU A 11 -0.80 -12.94 -1.65
C LEU A 11 0.66 -13.32 -1.42
N THR A 12 1.58 -12.42 -1.75
CA THR A 12 3.00 -12.62 -1.44
C THR A 12 3.42 -11.60 -0.38
N ILE A 13 4.07 -12.02 0.69
CA ILE A 13 4.60 -11.12 1.71
C ILE A 13 6.12 -11.35 1.83
N ASN A 14 6.90 -10.30 1.53
CA ASN A 14 8.37 -10.36 1.57
C ASN A 14 8.93 -11.49 0.69
N GLY A 15 8.36 -11.70 -0.50
CA GLY A 15 8.76 -12.75 -1.43
C GLY A 15 8.21 -14.14 -1.10
N GLU A 16 7.57 -14.34 0.05
CA GLU A 16 6.99 -15.63 0.44
C GLU A 16 5.50 -15.70 0.06
N PRO A 17 5.05 -16.76 -0.66
CA PRO A 17 3.64 -16.94 -0.94
C PRO A 17 2.87 -17.27 0.34
N VAL A 18 1.77 -16.58 0.56
CA VAL A 18 0.91 -16.73 1.73
C VAL A 18 -0.50 -17.11 1.29
N SER A 19 -1.06 -18.09 1.96
CA SER A 19 -2.42 -18.58 1.75
C SER A 19 -3.29 -18.28 2.96
N VAL A 20 -4.38 -17.54 2.75
CA VAL A 20 -5.31 -17.11 3.80
C VAL A 20 -6.62 -17.85 3.64
N ARG A 21 -7.15 -18.40 4.74
CA ARG A 21 -8.42 -19.15 4.77
C ARG A 21 -9.25 -18.77 5.99
N GLY A 22 -10.55 -18.66 5.80
CA GLY A 22 -11.50 -18.41 6.89
C GLY A 22 -11.35 -17.07 7.60
N ILE A 23 -10.56 -16.16 7.06
CA ILE A 23 -10.34 -14.80 7.57
C ILE A 23 -11.29 -13.85 6.83
N SER A 24 -11.87 -12.89 7.54
CA SER A 24 -12.69 -11.83 6.95
C SER A 24 -11.91 -11.08 5.86
N PRO A 25 -12.50 -10.87 4.67
CA PRO A 25 -11.88 -10.02 3.65
C PRO A 25 -11.83 -8.54 4.05
N ALA A 26 -12.65 -8.11 5.01
CA ALA A 26 -12.66 -6.77 5.57
C ALA A 26 -11.63 -6.56 6.69
N MET A 27 -11.01 -7.64 7.22
CA MET A 27 -9.88 -7.49 8.14
C MET A 27 -8.81 -6.62 7.51
N THR A 28 -8.23 -5.67 8.24
CA THR A 28 -7.16 -4.83 7.69
C THR A 28 -5.87 -5.64 7.46
N LEU A 29 -5.09 -5.23 6.47
CA LEU A 29 -3.78 -5.83 6.22
C LEU A 29 -2.87 -5.74 7.45
N LEU A 30 -2.93 -4.62 8.20
CA LEU A 30 -2.19 -4.45 9.44
C LEU A 30 -2.55 -5.52 10.48
N GLU A 31 -3.83 -5.72 10.73
CA GLU A 31 -4.29 -6.76 11.67
C GLU A 31 -3.80 -8.15 11.24
N TYR A 32 -3.93 -8.48 9.97
CA TYR A 32 -3.46 -9.75 9.45
C TYR A 32 -1.95 -9.94 9.60
N LEU A 33 -1.14 -8.92 9.28
CA LEU A 33 0.32 -8.97 9.48
C LEU A 33 0.67 -9.24 10.93
N ARG A 34 0.03 -8.56 11.87
CA ARG A 34 0.27 -8.72 13.31
C ARG A 34 -0.18 -10.08 13.82
N LEU A 35 -1.36 -10.55 13.43
CA LEU A 35 -1.88 -11.88 13.81
C LEU A 35 -1.02 -13.01 13.25
N SER A 36 -0.44 -12.82 12.06
CA SER A 36 0.46 -13.80 11.45
C SER A 36 1.91 -13.75 11.96
N GLY A 37 2.17 -12.99 13.05
CA GLY A 37 3.49 -12.87 13.67
C GLY A 37 4.47 -11.92 12.97
N ARG A 38 4.00 -11.14 11.98
CA ARG A 38 4.77 -10.10 11.27
C ARG A 38 4.64 -8.75 11.97
N ALA A 39 5.01 -8.69 13.24
CA ALA A 39 4.81 -7.54 14.12
C ALA A 39 5.82 -6.39 13.91
N GLY A 40 6.68 -6.46 12.91
CA GLY A 40 7.56 -5.37 12.48
C GLY A 40 6.78 -4.14 12.06
N THR A 41 5.68 -4.33 11.31
CA THR A 41 4.72 -3.27 10.99
C THR A 41 3.97 -2.85 12.25
N LYS A 42 3.94 -1.54 12.55
CA LYS A 42 3.43 -1.00 13.82
C LYS A 42 2.04 -0.38 13.66
N GLU A 43 1.25 -0.45 14.74
CA GLU A 43 -0.04 0.20 14.84
C GLU A 43 0.11 1.45 15.72
N GLY A 44 0.00 2.63 15.13
CA GLY A 44 0.05 3.89 15.87
C GLY A 44 -1.36 4.44 16.09
N CYS A 45 -1.92 5.10 15.07
CA CYS A 45 -3.26 5.71 15.14
C CYS A 45 -4.39 4.74 14.75
N GLY A 46 -4.18 3.88 13.75
CA GLY A 46 -5.21 3.01 13.19
C GLY A 46 -6.17 3.70 12.20
N ASP A 47 -5.94 4.99 11.90
CA ASP A 47 -6.80 5.84 11.05
C ASP A 47 -6.11 6.43 9.82
N GLY A 48 -4.88 6.00 9.53
CA GLY A 48 -4.13 6.46 8.35
C GLY A 48 -3.23 7.67 8.57
N ASP A 49 -3.34 8.39 9.69
CA ASP A 49 -2.66 9.67 9.91
C ASP A 49 -1.17 9.56 10.24
N CYS A 50 -0.77 8.52 10.97
CA CYS A 50 0.59 8.48 11.55
C CYS A 50 1.63 7.74 10.69
N GLY A 51 1.22 6.94 9.73
CA GLY A 51 2.09 6.17 8.85
C GLY A 51 2.96 5.10 9.53
N ALA A 52 2.79 4.80 10.83
CA ALA A 52 3.58 3.75 11.51
C ALA A 52 3.33 2.36 10.91
N CYS A 53 2.19 2.17 10.27
CA CYS A 53 1.76 0.94 9.61
C CYS A 53 2.11 0.87 8.13
N THR A 54 2.85 1.83 7.58
CA THR A 54 3.19 1.85 6.14
C THR A 54 3.90 0.56 5.74
N VAL A 55 3.43 0.01 4.62
CA VAL A 55 4.04 -1.11 3.88
C VAL A 55 4.22 -0.67 2.43
N ALA A 56 4.94 -1.44 1.63
CA ALA A 56 5.00 -1.20 0.20
C ALA A 56 4.25 -2.31 -0.56
N LEU A 57 3.47 -1.91 -1.57
CA LEU A 57 2.83 -2.79 -2.52
C LEU A 57 3.44 -2.56 -3.91
N ILE A 58 3.45 -3.59 -4.75
CA ILE A 58 3.64 -3.35 -6.19
C ILE A 58 2.27 -3.04 -6.79
N GLY A 59 2.17 -1.88 -7.42
CA GLY A 59 0.98 -1.39 -8.09
C GLY A 59 1.32 -0.61 -9.36
N GLU A 60 0.30 -0.22 -10.11
CA GLU A 60 0.45 0.58 -11.32
C GLU A 60 0.65 2.04 -10.98
N GLY A 61 1.69 2.66 -11.50
CA GLY A 61 1.92 4.09 -11.44
C GLY A 61 1.11 4.86 -12.47
N ALA A 62 1.09 6.19 -12.38
CA ALA A 62 0.41 7.05 -13.34
C ALA A 62 0.98 6.96 -14.78
N ASP A 63 2.19 6.44 -14.92
CA ASP A 63 2.87 6.15 -16.19
C ASP A 63 2.53 4.75 -16.76
N GLY A 64 1.63 4.00 -16.11
CA GLY A 64 1.23 2.64 -16.47
C GLY A 64 2.27 1.56 -16.16
N LYS A 65 3.35 1.90 -15.44
CA LYS A 65 4.40 0.95 -15.09
C LYS A 65 4.27 0.46 -13.64
N PRO A 66 4.88 -0.70 -13.33
CA PRO A 66 4.97 -1.16 -11.95
C PRO A 66 5.80 -0.21 -11.09
N HIS A 67 5.27 0.17 -9.94
CA HIS A 67 5.91 0.99 -8.92
C HIS A 67 5.75 0.36 -7.53
N TYR A 68 6.68 0.62 -6.63
CA TYR A 68 6.45 0.41 -5.21
C TYR A 68 5.59 1.56 -4.67
N GLN A 69 4.43 1.24 -4.17
CA GLN A 69 3.50 2.20 -3.57
C GLN A 69 3.54 2.06 -2.05
N ALA A 70 3.94 3.12 -1.36
CA ALA A 70 3.83 3.20 0.09
C ALA A 70 2.36 3.38 0.46
N VAL A 71 1.82 2.51 1.32
CA VAL A 71 0.40 2.52 1.69
C VAL A 71 0.22 2.23 3.17
N ASN A 72 -0.80 2.83 3.78
CA ASN A 72 -1.15 2.61 5.18
C ASN A 72 -1.94 1.31 5.35
N SER A 73 -1.29 0.26 5.84
CA SER A 73 -1.88 -1.07 5.97
C SER A 73 -3.09 -1.16 6.93
N CYS A 74 -3.29 -0.16 7.79
CA CYS A 74 -4.46 -0.06 8.65
C CYS A 74 -5.74 0.30 7.90
N LEU A 75 -5.64 0.83 6.68
CA LEU A 75 -6.78 1.23 5.85
C LEU A 75 -7.11 0.23 4.73
N ILE A 76 -6.27 -0.76 4.49
CA ILE A 76 -6.43 -1.67 3.36
C ILE A 76 -7.09 -2.97 3.80
N PRO A 77 -8.26 -3.32 3.24
CA PRO A 77 -8.89 -4.62 3.47
C PRO A 77 -8.04 -5.76 2.89
N LEU A 78 -8.00 -6.87 3.57
CA LEU A 78 -7.26 -8.06 3.16
C LEU A 78 -7.69 -8.59 1.77
N GLY A 79 -8.96 -8.44 1.43
CA GLY A 79 -9.48 -8.77 0.09
C GLY A 79 -8.80 -7.99 -1.03
N SER A 80 -8.49 -6.70 -0.81
CA SER A 80 -7.85 -5.82 -1.82
C SER A 80 -6.40 -6.22 -2.10
N VAL A 81 -5.69 -6.85 -1.17
CA VAL A 81 -4.30 -7.28 -1.38
C VAL A 81 -4.16 -8.70 -1.94
N ALA A 82 -5.28 -9.37 -2.21
CA ALA A 82 -5.25 -10.69 -2.85
C ALA A 82 -4.58 -10.63 -4.23
N GLY A 83 -3.60 -11.50 -4.45
CA GLY A 83 -2.78 -11.54 -5.68
C GLY A 83 -1.64 -10.53 -5.72
N ARG A 84 -1.52 -9.62 -4.74
CA ARG A 84 -0.47 -8.58 -4.71
C ARG A 84 0.78 -9.04 -3.97
N GLN A 85 1.86 -8.29 -4.19
CA GLN A 85 3.12 -8.41 -3.48
C GLN A 85 3.23 -7.30 -2.43
N VAL A 86 3.40 -7.70 -1.18
CA VAL A 86 3.49 -6.82 0.00
C VAL A 86 4.90 -6.91 0.58
N TYR A 87 5.51 -5.78 0.86
CA TYR A 87 6.80 -5.67 1.54
C TYR A 87 6.67 -4.92 2.85
N THR A 88 7.31 -5.44 3.88
CA THR A 88 7.42 -4.84 5.21
C THR A 88 8.88 -4.53 5.53
N ALA A 89 9.13 -3.65 6.49
CA ALA A 89 10.49 -3.29 6.88
C ALA A 89 11.37 -4.48 7.31
N ASP A 90 10.73 -5.56 7.79
CA ASP A 90 11.46 -6.78 8.17
C ASP A 90 11.94 -7.58 6.93
N GLY A 91 11.33 -7.36 5.76
CA GLY A 91 11.55 -8.18 4.57
C GLY A 91 12.42 -7.54 3.50
N ILE A 92 12.86 -6.31 3.69
CA ILE A 92 13.70 -5.61 2.69
C ILE A 92 15.20 -5.69 2.97
N ALA A 93 15.62 -6.17 4.15
CA ALA A 93 17.02 -6.38 4.44
C ALA A 93 17.60 -7.52 3.58
N GLN A 94 18.86 -7.41 3.19
CA GLN A 94 19.59 -8.44 2.43
C GLN A 94 19.88 -9.70 3.25
N CYS A 95 19.74 -9.62 4.57
CA CYS A 95 19.88 -10.74 5.49
C CYS A 95 18.57 -10.99 6.24
N ARG A 96 18.41 -12.22 6.71
CA ARG A 96 17.31 -12.53 7.63
C ARG A 96 17.56 -11.85 8.97
N ILE A 97 16.82 -10.77 9.26
CA ILE A 97 16.89 -10.09 10.55
C ILE A 97 16.45 -11.08 11.64
N PRO A 98 17.31 -11.35 12.66
CA PRO A 98 16.99 -12.29 13.70
C PRO A 98 15.77 -11.84 14.50
N LYS A 99 14.79 -12.73 14.67
CA LYS A 99 13.58 -12.45 15.45
C LYS A 99 13.80 -12.52 16.98
N SER A 100 15.01 -12.92 17.41
CA SER A 100 15.33 -13.13 18.83
C SER A 100 16.44 -12.19 19.28
N PRO A 101 16.27 -11.49 20.44
CA PRO A 101 17.32 -10.68 21.04
C PRO A 101 18.51 -11.52 21.59
N LEU A 102 18.39 -12.84 21.53
CA LEU A 102 19.46 -13.76 21.98
C LEU A 102 20.44 -14.10 20.85
N VAL A 103 20.26 -13.58 19.64
CA VAL A 103 21.19 -13.78 18.54
C VAL A 103 22.45 -12.94 18.79
N LYS A 104 23.59 -13.61 18.76
CA LYS A 104 24.90 -13.03 19.15
C LYS A 104 25.64 -12.31 18.04
N GLU A 105 25.22 -12.50 16.79
CA GLU A 105 25.89 -11.86 15.65
C GLU A 105 25.17 -10.55 15.31
N PRO A 106 25.85 -9.40 15.42
CA PRO A 106 25.27 -8.13 15.02
C PRO A 106 25.05 -8.10 13.50
N VAL A 107 23.91 -7.57 13.07
CA VAL A 107 23.66 -7.26 11.66
C VAL A 107 24.55 -6.07 11.28
N THR A 108 25.31 -6.21 10.21
CA THR A 108 26.19 -5.15 9.68
C THR A 108 25.42 -4.27 8.68
N LEU A 109 25.89 -3.03 8.44
CA LEU A 109 25.18 -2.08 7.57
C LEU A 109 25.06 -2.58 6.14
N ASP A 110 26.04 -3.29 5.63
CA ASP A 110 26.05 -3.91 4.31
C ASP A 110 25.04 -5.03 4.12
N GLN A 111 24.49 -5.55 5.22
CA GLN A 111 23.40 -6.54 5.22
C GLN A 111 22.02 -5.90 5.26
N LEU A 112 21.93 -4.58 5.45
CA LEU A 112 20.70 -3.83 5.43
C LEU A 112 20.41 -3.30 4.03
N HIS A 113 19.15 -3.01 3.76
CA HIS A 113 18.77 -2.23 2.60
C HIS A 113 19.37 -0.80 2.70
N PRO A 114 19.79 -0.12 1.62
CA PRO A 114 20.37 1.22 1.67
C PRO A 114 19.57 2.21 2.52
N VAL A 115 18.25 2.22 2.39
CA VAL A 115 17.36 3.05 3.23
C VAL A 115 17.48 2.73 4.71
N GLN A 116 17.57 1.46 5.07
CA GLN A 116 17.74 1.05 6.48
C GLN A 116 19.10 1.47 7.00
N ALA A 117 20.16 1.27 6.22
CA ALA A 117 21.52 1.68 6.56
C ALA A 117 21.61 3.20 6.77
N ALA A 118 21.06 4.00 5.87
CA ALA A 118 21.00 5.45 5.99
C ALA A 118 20.26 5.92 7.26
N MET A 119 19.15 5.28 7.61
CA MET A 119 18.43 5.56 8.87
C MET A 119 19.25 5.26 10.11
N VAL A 120 20.12 4.22 10.08
CA VAL A 120 21.05 3.91 11.18
C VAL A 120 22.16 4.94 11.24
N GLU A 121 22.83 5.25 10.12
CA GLU A 121 23.96 6.16 10.04
C GLU A 121 23.62 7.58 10.46
N THR A 122 22.44 8.05 10.12
CA THR A 122 21.98 9.41 10.46
C THR A 122 21.36 9.52 11.85
N GLY A 123 21.13 8.40 12.54
CA GLY A 123 20.38 8.38 13.80
C GLY A 123 18.89 8.69 13.61
N GLY A 124 18.32 8.28 12.49
CA GLY A 124 16.91 8.49 12.11
C GLY A 124 15.89 7.76 12.99
N SER A 125 16.36 6.98 13.98
CA SER A 125 15.53 6.22 14.92
C SER A 125 15.94 6.50 16.35
N GLN A 126 14.96 6.74 17.25
CA GLN A 126 15.18 6.82 18.72
C GLN A 126 14.36 5.75 19.43
N CYS A 127 13.05 5.94 19.66
CA CYS A 127 12.22 4.91 20.27
C CYS A 127 11.95 3.72 19.34
N GLY A 128 12.09 3.90 18.02
CA GLY A 128 11.95 2.86 16.99
C GLY A 128 10.51 2.57 16.55
N TYR A 129 9.51 3.20 17.17
CA TYR A 129 8.11 2.85 16.91
C TYR A 129 7.62 3.24 15.50
N CYS A 130 7.90 4.46 15.05
CA CYS A 130 7.56 4.95 13.72
C CYS A 130 8.56 4.49 12.63
N THR A 131 9.73 4.01 13.02
CA THR A 131 10.84 3.71 12.12
C THR A 131 10.48 2.77 10.97
N PRO A 132 9.74 1.65 11.17
CA PRO A 132 9.33 0.78 10.08
C PRO A 132 8.52 1.50 9.01
N GLY A 133 7.60 2.39 9.42
CA GLY A 133 6.79 3.17 8.48
C GLY A 133 7.64 4.12 7.62
N PHE A 134 8.54 4.89 8.23
CA PHE A 134 9.48 5.75 7.49
C PHE A 134 10.35 4.96 6.52
N ILE A 135 10.85 3.80 6.95
CA ILE A 135 11.65 2.93 6.10
C ILE A 135 10.86 2.51 4.86
N MET A 136 9.58 2.14 5.00
CA MET A 136 8.78 1.68 3.86
C MET A 136 8.38 2.83 2.93
N SER A 137 8.15 4.02 3.45
CA SER A 137 7.91 5.22 2.64
C SER A 137 9.16 5.60 1.82
N LEU A 138 10.33 5.61 2.47
CA LEU A 138 11.60 5.86 1.80
C LEU A 138 11.98 4.74 0.82
N PHE A 139 11.67 3.48 1.13
CA PHE A 139 11.86 2.34 0.24
C PHE A 139 11.05 2.53 -1.06
N ALA A 140 9.79 2.83 -0.97
CA ALA A 140 8.98 3.08 -2.16
C ALA A 140 9.54 4.24 -3.00
N ALA A 141 9.88 5.35 -2.36
CA ALA A 141 10.46 6.51 -3.04
C ALA A 141 11.84 6.22 -3.68
N TYR A 142 12.66 5.40 -3.03
CA TYR A 142 13.99 5.01 -3.52
C TYR A 142 13.93 4.34 -4.90
N TYR A 143 12.90 3.52 -5.15
CA TYR A 143 12.71 2.87 -6.46
C TYR A 143 11.87 3.70 -7.43
N ASN A 144 11.27 4.80 -6.99
CA ASN A 144 10.41 5.65 -7.81
C ASN A 144 11.07 7.00 -8.16
N GLY A 145 12.37 7.03 -8.36
CA GLY A 145 13.12 8.22 -8.76
C GLY A 145 13.85 8.93 -7.64
N GLY A 146 13.85 8.38 -6.44
CA GLY A 146 14.54 8.86 -5.26
C GLY A 146 13.64 9.62 -4.28
N PRO A 147 13.95 9.58 -2.97
CA PRO A 147 13.18 10.26 -1.94
C PRO A 147 13.27 11.80 -2.07
N ASP A 148 12.14 12.45 -1.85
CA ASP A 148 11.96 13.90 -1.69
C ASP A 148 11.32 14.22 -0.32
N ASP A 149 11.02 15.49 -0.05
CA ASP A 149 10.40 15.91 1.20
C ASP A 149 8.96 15.37 1.35
N LEU A 150 8.26 15.10 0.25
CA LEU A 150 6.89 14.55 0.25
C LEU A 150 6.86 13.04 0.49
N SER A 151 7.97 12.35 0.30
CA SER A 151 8.03 10.88 0.43
C SER A 151 7.69 10.38 1.83
N VAL A 152 7.81 11.22 2.86
CA VAL A 152 7.57 10.88 4.27
C VAL A 152 6.51 11.75 4.94
N GLU A 153 5.76 12.52 4.19
CA GLU A 153 4.74 13.45 4.73
C GLU A 153 3.64 12.76 5.53
N GLY A 154 3.26 11.53 5.13
CA GLY A 154 2.30 10.70 5.83
C GLY A 154 2.88 9.94 7.04
N ASN A 155 4.12 10.25 7.48
CA ASN A 155 4.75 9.58 8.61
C ASN A 155 5.01 10.56 9.76
N LEU A 156 4.55 10.23 10.97
CA LEU A 156 4.75 11.05 12.15
C LEU A 156 5.82 10.48 13.07
N CYS A 157 6.74 11.36 13.53
CA CYS A 157 7.76 11.05 14.52
C CYS A 157 7.78 12.10 15.64
N ARG A 158 7.67 11.67 16.89
CA ARG A 158 7.72 12.56 18.06
C ARG A 158 9.12 12.75 18.62
N CYS A 159 10.06 11.85 18.32
CA CYS A 159 11.33 11.77 19.02
C CYS A 159 12.46 12.54 18.34
N THR A 160 12.61 12.39 17.00
CA THR A 160 13.83 12.78 16.28
C THR A 160 13.87 14.24 15.83
N GLY A 161 12.70 14.90 15.75
CA GLY A 161 12.58 16.23 15.11
C GLY A 161 12.77 16.19 13.60
N TYR A 162 12.66 15.01 12.97
CA TYR A 162 12.71 14.74 11.52
C TYR A 162 14.06 14.98 10.83
N ILE A 163 14.94 15.85 11.32
CA ILE A 163 16.21 16.21 10.67
C ILE A 163 17.06 14.97 10.34
N PRO A 164 17.28 13.99 11.25
CA PRO A 164 18.03 12.78 10.92
C PRO A 164 17.36 11.94 9.84
N ILE A 165 16.03 11.88 9.82
CA ILE A 165 15.24 11.14 8.81
C ILE A 165 15.39 11.80 7.42
N ARG A 166 15.28 13.14 7.34
CA ARG A 166 15.51 13.89 6.09
C ARG A 166 16.95 13.74 5.60
N ARG A 167 17.93 13.66 6.49
CA ARG A 167 19.32 13.33 6.12
C ARG A 167 19.43 11.93 5.53
N ALA A 168 18.76 10.94 6.11
CA ALA A 168 18.70 9.58 5.55
C ALA A 168 18.09 9.58 4.15
N ALA A 169 16.98 10.28 3.94
CA ALA A 169 16.36 10.44 2.63
C ALA A 169 17.35 11.05 1.62
N ALA A 170 18.02 12.15 1.99
CA ALA A 170 19.00 12.83 1.13
C ALA A 170 20.23 11.95 0.81
N MET A 171 20.66 11.06 1.70
CA MET A 171 21.76 10.12 1.45
C MET A 171 21.45 9.16 0.31
N VAL A 172 20.24 8.66 0.22
CA VAL A 172 19.85 7.67 -0.80
C VAL A 172 19.20 8.27 -2.04
N ALA A 173 18.89 9.57 -2.05
CA ALA A 173 18.18 10.22 -3.15
C ALA A 173 18.95 10.23 -4.49
N ALA A 174 20.28 10.20 -4.45
CA ALA A 174 21.13 10.22 -5.63
C ALA A 174 21.48 8.82 -6.17
N GLU A 175 21.04 7.75 -5.49
CA GLU A 175 21.34 6.39 -5.87
C GLU A 175 20.39 5.90 -6.97
N THR A 176 20.95 5.13 -7.91
CA THR A 176 20.12 4.38 -8.88
C THR A 176 20.16 2.92 -8.48
N PRO A 177 19.04 2.37 -7.98
CA PRO A 177 19.02 0.99 -7.49
C PRO A 177 19.25 -0.01 -8.62
N GLN A 178 20.15 -0.97 -8.38
CA GLN A 178 20.44 -2.10 -9.26
C GLN A 178 20.50 -3.36 -8.40
N ASP A 179 19.35 -3.83 -7.96
CA ASP A 179 19.22 -4.96 -7.06
C ASP A 179 17.99 -5.82 -7.41
N SER A 180 17.74 -6.85 -6.63
CA SER A 180 16.64 -7.78 -6.84
C SER A 180 15.25 -7.08 -6.76
N PHE A 181 15.12 -5.97 -6.05
CA PHE A 181 13.85 -5.25 -5.98
C PHE A 181 13.60 -4.43 -7.26
N SER A 182 14.65 -3.82 -7.84
CA SER A 182 14.54 -3.15 -9.14
C SER A 182 14.26 -4.16 -10.28
N GLU A 183 14.92 -5.32 -10.27
CA GLU A 183 14.65 -6.41 -11.22
C GLU A 183 13.21 -6.93 -11.10
N GLN A 184 12.69 -6.98 -9.87
CA GLN A 184 11.32 -7.41 -9.60
C GLN A 184 10.28 -6.44 -10.16
N LEU A 185 10.49 -5.13 -10.08
CA LEU A 185 9.63 -4.14 -10.71
C LEU A 185 9.55 -4.34 -12.22
N VAL A 186 10.68 -4.60 -12.88
CA VAL A 186 10.71 -4.82 -14.33
C VAL A 186 9.88 -6.05 -14.76
N SER A 187 9.84 -7.08 -13.91
CA SER A 187 9.14 -8.34 -14.18
C SER A 187 7.72 -8.42 -13.59
N ALA A 188 7.33 -7.45 -12.75
CA ALA A 188 6.06 -7.47 -12.06
C ALA A 188 4.88 -7.21 -12.99
N SER A 189 3.78 -7.94 -12.79
CA SER A 189 2.47 -7.59 -13.34
C SER A 189 1.68 -6.79 -12.30
N THR A 190 1.07 -5.71 -12.75
CA THR A 190 0.14 -4.88 -11.95
C THR A 190 -1.31 -5.28 -12.17
N GLU A 191 -1.56 -6.18 -13.13
CA GLU A 191 -2.90 -6.66 -13.45
C GLU A 191 -3.51 -7.45 -12.29
N LEU A 192 -4.72 -7.07 -11.90
CA LEU A 192 -5.47 -7.71 -10.85
C LEU A 192 -6.48 -8.69 -11.44
N SER A 193 -6.26 -9.99 -11.23
CA SER A 193 -7.21 -11.01 -11.68
C SER A 193 -8.54 -10.90 -10.94
N PRO A 194 -9.67 -11.25 -11.62
CA PRO A 194 -10.96 -11.37 -10.99
C PRO A 194 -10.93 -12.32 -9.79
N LEU A 195 -11.67 -11.97 -8.74
CA LEU A 195 -11.70 -12.72 -7.48
C LEU A 195 -13.12 -12.75 -6.90
N ALA A 196 -13.54 -13.93 -6.46
CA ALA A 196 -14.66 -14.11 -5.56
C ALA A 196 -14.18 -14.93 -4.36
N TYR A 197 -14.24 -14.37 -3.15
CA TYR A 197 -13.73 -14.96 -1.93
C TYR A 197 -14.78 -14.88 -0.81
N MET A 198 -14.83 -15.91 0.01
CA MET A 198 -15.65 -15.94 1.24
C MET A 198 -14.78 -16.37 2.43
N GLY A 199 -14.79 -15.54 3.47
CA GLY A 199 -14.15 -15.82 4.75
C GLY A 199 -14.94 -15.20 5.89
N HIS A 200 -15.08 -15.90 7.00
CA HIS A 200 -15.82 -15.45 8.19
C HIS A 200 -17.25 -14.94 7.89
N GLU A 201 -17.96 -15.65 6.97
CA GLU A 201 -19.32 -15.30 6.52
C GLU A 201 -19.44 -14.00 5.72
N GLU A 202 -18.33 -13.36 5.38
CA GLU A 202 -18.24 -12.15 4.57
C GLU A 202 -17.70 -12.49 3.17
N GLN A 203 -18.17 -11.76 2.17
CA GLN A 203 -17.84 -12.00 0.77
C GLN A 203 -17.09 -10.80 0.21
N PHE A 204 -16.14 -11.07 -0.67
CA PHE A 204 -15.38 -10.07 -1.40
C PHE A 204 -15.36 -10.45 -2.87
N TYR A 205 -15.79 -9.52 -3.71
CA TYR A 205 -15.75 -9.65 -5.16
C TYR A 205 -14.83 -8.60 -5.75
N ARG A 206 -14.03 -8.98 -6.72
CA ARG A 206 -13.24 -8.11 -7.56
C ARG A 206 -13.53 -8.46 -9.02
N PRO A 207 -14.60 -7.89 -9.60
CA PRO A 207 -14.92 -8.01 -11.01
C PRO A 207 -13.90 -7.24 -11.85
N ASP A 208 -13.77 -7.59 -13.14
CA ASP A 208 -12.88 -6.92 -14.10
C ASP A 208 -13.61 -6.03 -15.11
N SER A 209 -14.94 -5.95 -15.04
CA SER A 209 -15.77 -5.16 -15.92
C SER A 209 -16.89 -4.43 -15.21
N LEU A 210 -17.29 -3.27 -15.73
CA LEU A 210 -18.42 -2.51 -15.21
C LEU A 210 -19.74 -3.30 -15.30
N ALA A 211 -19.90 -4.10 -16.36
CA ALA A 211 -21.09 -4.95 -16.51
C ALA A 211 -21.24 -5.95 -15.36
N GLU A 212 -20.14 -6.60 -14.96
CA GLU A 212 -20.15 -7.54 -13.82
C GLU A 212 -20.39 -6.82 -12.48
N VAL A 213 -19.86 -5.61 -12.29
CA VAL A 213 -20.16 -4.77 -11.10
C VAL A 213 -21.67 -4.54 -11.00
N LEU A 214 -22.31 -4.12 -12.10
CA LEU A 214 -23.75 -3.82 -12.11
C LEU A 214 -24.59 -5.08 -11.87
N GLU A 215 -24.19 -6.23 -12.42
CA GLU A 215 -24.84 -7.52 -12.16
C GLU A 215 -24.73 -7.91 -10.68
N LEU A 216 -23.54 -7.78 -10.08
CA LEU A 216 -23.32 -8.07 -8.67
C LEU A 216 -24.15 -7.16 -7.75
N LEU A 217 -24.24 -5.86 -8.07
CA LEU A 217 -25.07 -4.91 -7.32
C LEU A 217 -26.55 -5.20 -7.45
N GLN A 218 -27.01 -5.63 -8.63
CA GLN A 218 -28.42 -6.04 -8.82
C GLN A 218 -28.74 -7.28 -7.99
N GLN A 219 -27.83 -8.24 -7.89
CA GLN A 219 -28.00 -9.45 -7.08
C GLN A 219 -27.85 -9.16 -5.59
N ASN A 220 -27.05 -8.17 -5.21
CA ASN A 220 -26.71 -7.80 -3.84
C ASN A 220 -26.89 -6.28 -3.60
N PRO A 221 -28.14 -5.79 -3.48
CA PRO A 221 -28.41 -4.35 -3.37
C PRO A 221 -27.76 -3.65 -2.15
N ASN A 222 -27.41 -4.44 -1.13
CA ASN A 222 -26.76 -3.94 0.10
C ASN A 222 -25.23 -4.12 0.09
N ALA A 223 -24.63 -4.51 -1.05
CA ALA A 223 -23.17 -4.62 -1.14
C ALA A 223 -22.51 -3.24 -1.07
N THR A 224 -21.34 -3.19 -0.47
CA THR A 224 -20.52 -1.96 -0.36
C THR A 224 -19.46 -1.97 -1.44
N LEU A 225 -19.38 -0.88 -2.20
CA LEU A 225 -18.31 -0.67 -3.19
C LEU A 225 -17.01 -0.24 -2.52
N VAL A 226 -15.90 -0.76 -3.01
CA VAL A 226 -14.55 -0.44 -2.52
C VAL A 226 -13.71 0.10 -3.68
N ALA A 227 -13.26 1.36 -3.54
CA ALA A 227 -12.28 2.00 -4.42
C ALA A 227 -11.19 2.63 -3.53
N GLY A 228 -9.99 2.01 -3.47
CA GLY A 228 -8.90 2.44 -2.58
C GLY A 228 -9.10 2.14 -1.09
N ALA A 229 -10.33 2.11 -0.60
CA ALA A 229 -10.74 1.79 0.77
C ALA A 229 -10.29 2.78 1.88
N THR A 230 -9.77 3.95 1.56
CA THR A 230 -9.21 4.84 2.58
C THR A 230 -10.22 5.33 3.62
N ASP A 231 -11.47 5.60 3.25
CA ASP A 231 -12.57 5.88 4.18
C ASP A 231 -13.14 4.61 4.83
N LEU A 232 -13.41 3.59 4.00
CA LEU A 232 -13.94 2.31 4.51
C LEU A 232 -12.97 1.61 5.45
N GLY A 233 -11.68 1.72 5.20
CA GLY A 233 -10.62 1.18 6.06
C GLY A 233 -10.64 1.79 7.46
N LEU A 234 -10.98 3.07 7.59
CA LEU A 234 -11.18 3.74 8.87
C LEU A 234 -12.35 3.11 9.65
N GLU A 235 -13.49 2.91 8.98
CA GLU A 235 -14.66 2.26 9.57
C GLU A 235 -14.34 0.81 10.00
N MET A 236 -13.57 0.08 9.19
CA MET A 236 -13.12 -1.28 9.51
C MET A 236 -12.17 -1.30 10.69
N SER A 237 -11.18 -0.40 10.72
CA SER A 237 -10.13 -0.35 11.74
C SER A 237 -10.66 0.14 13.08
N TRP A 238 -11.35 1.28 13.12
CA TRP A 238 -11.80 1.95 14.33
C TRP A 238 -13.16 1.49 14.83
N HIS A 239 -14.15 1.44 13.91
CA HIS A 239 -15.52 1.14 14.27
C HIS A 239 -15.84 -0.33 14.22
N ARG A 240 -14.90 -1.18 13.74
CA ARG A 240 -15.11 -2.63 13.55
C ARG A 240 -16.38 -2.90 12.75
N GLN A 241 -16.66 -2.02 11.78
CA GLN A 241 -17.85 -2.15 10.94
C GLN A 241 -17.78 -3.43 10.11
N HIS A 242 -18.88 -4.18 10.12
CA HIS A 242 -19.02 -5.38 9.31
C HIS A 242 -19.59 -5.05 7.93
N TYR A 243 -18.99 -5.64 6.92
CA TYR A 243 -19.42 -5.52 5.54
C TYR A 243 -19.70 -6.92 4.98
N PRO A 244 -20.97 -7.37 4.98
CA PRO A 244 -21.32 -8.72 4.52
C PRO A 244 -20.82 -9.00 3.10
N ILE A 245 -20.87 -7.98 2.22
CA ILE A 245 -20.47 -8.10 0.83
C ILE A 245 -19.69 -6.83 0.43
N LEU A 246 -18.46 -7.02 0.02
CA LEU A 246 -17.59 -5.97 -0.57
C LEU A 246 -17.40 -6.24 -2.06
N ILE A 247 -17.52 -5.21 -2.89
CA ILE A 247 -17.24 -5.26 -4.33
C ILE A 247 -16.15 -4.25 -4.65
N SER A 248 -14.95 -4.73 -4.99
CA SER A 248 -13.80 -3.89 -5.35
C SER A 248 -13.88 -3.45 -6.80
N LEU A 249 -13.64 -2.16 -7.03
CA LEU A 249 -13.60 -1.54 -8.36
C LEU A 249 -12.18 -1.50 -8.95
N GLU A 250 -11.17 -1.97 -8.22
CA GLU A 250 -9.76 -1.81 -8.58
C GLU A 250 -9.34 -2.51 -9.87
N ALA A 251 -10.04 -3.58 -10.29
CA ALA A 251 -9.74 -4.30 -11.53
C ALA A 251 -10.60 -3.82 -12.72
N VAL A 252 -11.55 -2.89 -12.51
CA VAL A 252 -12.46 -2.39 -13.55
C VAL A 252 -11.76 -1.31 -14.36
N THR A 253 -11.24 -1.67 -15.53
CA THR A 253 -10.44 -0.77 -16.37
C THR A 253 -11.22 0.42 -16.89
N GLU A 254 -12.53 0.27 -17.15
CA GLU A 254 -13.41 1.34 -17.60
C GLU A 254 -13.53 2.48 -16.57
N LEU A 255 -13.37 2.19 -15.28
CA LEU A 255 -13.43 3.17 -14.21
C LEU A 255 -12.08 3.82 -13.86
N LYS A 256 -11.00 3.44 -14.54
CA LYS A 256 -9.65 3.97 -14.30
C LYS A 256 -9.15 4.91 -15.38
N GLN A 257 -10.00 5.28 -16.32
CA GLN A 257 -9.60 6.13 -17.44
C GLN A 257 -9.72 7.62 -17.09
N VAL A 258 -8.77 8.40 -17.60
CA VAL A 258 -8.84 9.87 -17.65
C VAL A 258 -8.87 10.24 -19.12
N GLN A 259 -9.94 10.90 -19.56
CA GLN A 259 -10.15 11.30 -20.96
C GLN A 259 -10.34 12.81 -21.06
N ASP A 260 -9.51 13.44 -21.89
CA ASP A 260 -9.65 14.85 -22.22
C ASP A 260 -10.60 15.00 -23.42
N ALA A 261 -11.74 15.59 -23.17
CA ALA A 261 -12.71 15.97 -24.19
C ALA A 261 -12.64 17.50 -24.42
N ALA A 262 -13.16 17.98 -25.55
CA ALA A 262 -12.99 19.37 -25.95
C ALA A 262 -13.45 20.41 -24.90
N ASP A 263 -14.49 20.10 -24.14
CA ASP A 263 -15.12 21.02 -23.18
C ASP A 263 -15.07 20.54 -21.72
N PHE A 264 -14.61 19.32 -21.47
CA PHE A 264 -14.52 18.74 -20.11
C PHE A 264 -13.48 17.63 -20.06
N VAL A 265 -13.03 17.31 -18.86
CA VAL A 265 -12.22 16.12 -18.57
C VAL A 265 -13.12 15.09 -17.88
N GLU A 266 -13.15 13.87 -18.41
CA GLU A 266 -13.83 12.75 -17.81
C GLU A 266 -12.82 11.95 -16.95
N ILE A 267 -13.14 11.76 -15.66
CA ILE A 267 -12.31 11.04 -14.71
C ILE A 267 -13.11 9.84 -14.21
N GLY A 268 -12.59 8.64 -14.43
CA GLY A 268 -13.21 7.41 -13.94
C GLY A 268 -13.25 7.36 -12.40
N ALA A 269 -14.32 6.80 -11.84
CA ALA A 269 -14.59 6.79 -10.40
C ALA A 269 -13.59 5.97 -9.56
N ALA A 270 -12.71 5.19 -10.19
CA ALA A 270 -11.65 4.41 -9.52
C ALA A 270 -10.24 4.92 -9.87
N VAL A 271 -10.10 6.12 -10.41
CA VAL A 271 -8.80 6.75 -10.66
C VAL A 271 -8.23 7.24 -9.33
N PRO A 272 -7.01 6.82 -8.92
CA PRO A 272 -6.36 7.33 -7.73
C PRO A 272 -6.08 8.84 -7.82
N LEU A 273 -6.13 9.56 -6.68
CA LEU A 273 -5.83 11.00 -6.63
C LEU A 273 -4.41 11.32 -7.14
N SER A 274 -3.44 10.47 -6.84
CA SER A 274 -2.07 10.61 -7.35
C SER A 274 -1.97 10.51 -8.89
N HIS A 275 -2.85 9.73 -9.53
CA HIS A 275 -2.93 9.68 -10.99
C HIS A 275 -3.61 10.93 -11.55
N ILE A 276 -4.62 11.48 -10.85
CA ILE A 276 -5.25 12.76 -11.21
C ILE A 276 -4.21 13.88 -11.13
N GLU A 277 -3.46 13.96 -10.02
CA GLU A 277 -2.37 14.93 -9.84
C GLU A 277 -1.37 14.89 -11.00
N THR A 278 -0.92 13.70 -11.37
CA THR A 278 0.09 13.54 -12.43
C THR A 278 -0.48 13.83 -13.82
N ASN A 279 -1.66 13.29 -14.16
CA ASN A 279 -2.20 13.34 -15.51
C ASN A 279 -2.84 14.69 -15.86
N LEU A 280 -3.34 15.43 -14.87
CA LEU A 280 -4.01 16.71 -15.05
C LEU A 280 -3.18 17.90 -14.57
N HIS A 281 -1.91 17.68 -14.23
CA HIS A 281 -1.01 18.75 -13.78
C HIS A 281 -0.94 19.89 -14.81
N GLY A 282 -1.17 21.11 -14.33
CA GLY A 282 -1.16 22.33 -15.16
C GLY A 282 -2.45 22.62 -15.92
N ILE A 283 -3.43 21.70 -15.96
CA ILE A 283 -4.72 21.91 -16.62
C ILE A 283 -5.66 22.75 -15.73
N PHE A 284 -5.69 22.43 -14.44
CA PHE A 284 -6.54 23.10 -13.45
C PHE A 284 -5.71 23.60 -12.25
N PRO A 285 -5.14 24.83 -12.29
CA PRO A 285 -4.21 25.31 -11.26
C PRO A 285 -4.74 25.25 -9.82
N SER A 286 -6.02 25.53 -9.61
CA SER A 286 -6.65 25.43 -8.27
C SER A 286 -6.80 23.99 -7.79
N MET A 287 -6.94 23.03 -8.69
CA MET A 287 -6.97 21.62 -8.35
C MET A 287 -5.56 21.11 -8.04
N ASP A 288 -4.56 21.53 -8.80
CA ASP A 288 -3.15 21.20 -8.52
C ASP A 288 -2.75 21.62 -7.12
N GLU A 289 -3.07 22.88 -6.73
CA GLU A 289 -2.79 23.38 -5.39
C GLU A 289 -3.54 22.60 -4.31
N MET A 290 -4.81 22.26 -4.55
CA MET A 290 -5.63 21.50 -3.60
C MET A 290 -5.09 20.07 -3.42
N ILE A 291 -4.85 19.34 -4.51
CA ILE A 291 -4.43 17.94 -4.46
C ILE A 291 -3.05 17.82 -3.82
N HIS A 292 -2.13 18.76 -4.09
CA HIS A 292 -0.80 18.78 -3.50
C HIS A 292 -0.81 18.76 -1.96
N TRP A 293 -1.82 19.37 -1.35
CA TRP A 293 -1.97 19.43 0.12
C TRP A 293 -3.04 18.49 0.67
N PHE A 294 -3.73 17.76 -0.22
CA PHE A 294 -4.82 16.88 0.15
C PHE A 294 -4.33 15.45 0.31
N ALA A 295 -4.43 14.94 1.53
CA ALA A 295 -3.97 13.61 1.94
C ALA A 295 -2.44 13.42 1.77
N ALA A 296 -1.92 12.36 2.36
CA ALA A 296 -0.55 11.94 2.15
C ALA A 296 -0.48 10.87 1.05
N ARG A 297 0.69 10.67 0.45
CA ARG A 297 0.89 9.65 -0.61
C ARG A 297 0.59 8.21 -0.17
N GLN A 298 0.51 7.96 1.15
CA GLN A 298 0.22 6.66 1.74
C GLN A 298 -1.29 6.38 1.92
N VAL A 299 -2.15 7.36 1.60
CA VAL A 299 -3.61 7.31 1.77
C VAL A 299 -4.35 7.33 0.44
#